data_e25b29f53d11f80dffb2ded8a09f3c79
#
_entry.id   e25b29f53d11f80dffb2ded8a09f3c79
#
_cell.length_a   1.000
_cell.length_b   1.000
_cell.length_c   1.000
_cell.angle_alpha   90.00
_cell.angle_beta   90.00
_cell.angle_gamma   90.00
#
_symmetry.space_group_name_H-M   'P 1'
#
loop_
_entity.id
_entity.type
_entity.pdbx_description
1 polymer ?
#
loop_
_entity_poly.entity_id
_entity_poly.type
_entity_poly.pdbx_seq_one_letter_code
_entity_poly.pdbx_strand_id
1 'polypeptide(L)'
;MDNSAPILLFDSGIGGLSVYDAVRAILPQAPVIYAADYAGIPYGPKSEAEIAARVAGLFGRMTERYAPRLACIACNTASTIALGMVRDVLEIPIVGTVPAIKPAAALTKTGTIALVGTAATIRQAYVDDLEARFASDKTLLRIAAPGLVDCAEEKLRIGAADLAPLREVAGRLAAMPGGRDVDTIVLACTHFPLLADEFKTVFGPDVKLVDGAHGIARRIAHLLEGQSFEKACADRFVVTGPVDRAAGLAPALKARGFAGATSFTHGPAL
;
A
#
# COMPACT_ATOMS: atom_id res chain seq x y z
N MET A 1 -23.48 14.94 6.90
CA MET A 1 -22.89 13.76 6.22
C MET A 1 -23.47 12.51 6.87
N ASP A 2 -23.63 11.44 6.09
CA ASP A 2 -24.06 10.15 6.63
C ASP A 2 -22.95 9.55 7.51
N ASN A 3 -23.24 9.31 8.80
CA ASN A 3 -22.28 8.79 9.76
C ASN A 3 -21.86 7.34 9.45
N SER A 4 -22.62 6.61 8.64
CA SER A 4 -22.33 5.26 8.18
C SER A 4 -21.49 5.21 6.90
N ALA A 5 -21.27 6.34 6.21
CA ALA A 5 -20.48 6.39 4.99
C ALA A 5 -19.04 5.90 5.25
N PRO A 6 -18.53 4.92 4.45
CA PRO A 6 -17.27 4.27 4.73
C PRO A 6 -16.05 5.09 4.26
N ILE A 7 -14.89 4.70 4.77
CA ILE A 7 -13.59 5.00 4.15
C ILE A 7 -13.34 3.88 3.12
N LEU A 8 -13.08 4.22 1.87
CA LEU A 8 -12.67 3.28 0.83
C LEU A 8 -11.15 3.19 0.79
N LEU A 9 -10.57 2.05 1.15
CA LEU A 9 -9.16 1.74 0.98
C LEU A 9 -8.98 0.86 -0.26
N PHE A 10 -8.22 1.32 -1.23
CA PHE A 10 -7.97 0.60 -2.48
C PHE A 10 -6.50 0.20 -2.60
N ASP A 11 -6.26 -1.05 -2.97
CA ASP A 11 -4.94 -1.59 -3.28
C ASP A 11 -5.02 -2.57 -4.47
N SER A 12 -3.89 -2.84 -5.12
CA SER A 12 -3.82 -3.85 -6.18
C SER A 12 -4.00 -5.29 -5.66
N GLY A 13 -3.76 -5.52 -4.36
CA GLY A 13 -3.84 -6.82 -3.69
C GLY A 13 -4.11 -6.67 -2.20
N ILE A 14 -3.36 -7.43 -1.39
CA ILE A 14 -3.47 -7.42 0.08
C ILE A 14 -2.50 -6.45 0.76
N GLY A 15 -1.57 -5.86 0.02
CA GLY A 15 -0.51 -5.04 0.61
C GLY A 15 -1.04 -3.89 1.45
N GLY A 16 -2.12 -3.25 1.02
CA GLY A 16 -2.78 -2.18 1.74
C GLY A 16 -3.42 -2.57 3.08
N LEU A 17 -3.38 -3.85 3.49
CA LEU A 17 -3.79 -4.27 4.84
C LEU A 17 -2.92 -3.63 5.92
N SER A 18 -1.67 -3.30 5.63
CA SER A 18 -0.82 -2.50 6.53
C SER A 18 -1.40 -1.09 6.78
N VAL A 19 -1.95 -0.46 5.73
CA VAL A 19 -2.65 0.82 5.84
C VAL A 19 -3.99 0.66 6.58
N TYR A 20 -4.73 -0.42 6.29
CA TYR A 20 -5.96 -0.75 7.00
C TYR A 20 -5.71 -0.88 8.51
N ASP A 21 -4.70 -1.66 8.91
CA ASP A 21 -4.34 -1.87 10.32
C ASP A 21 -4.01 -0.52 11.01
N ALA A 22 -3.25 0.36 10.32
CA ALA A 22 -2.92 1.70 10.82
C ALA A 22 -4.16 2.62 10.94
N VAL A 23 -5.08 2.56 9.98
CA VAL A 23 -6.36 3.31 10.03
C VAL A 23 -7.22 2.81 11.18
N ARG A 24 -7.33 1.48 11.38
CA ARG A 24 -8.09 0.89 12.51
C ARG A 24 -7.57 1.32 13.86
N ALA A 25 -6.22 1.45 14.00
CA ALA A 25 -5.60 1.90 15.25
C ALA A 25 -5.97 3.34 15.61
N ILE A 26 -6.13 4.23 14.62
CA ILE A 26 -6.42 5.67 14.84
C ILE A 26 -7.94 5.95 14.83
N LEU A 27 -8.69 5.29 13.94
CA LEU A 27 -10.11 5.47 13.71
C LEU A 27 -10.90 4.17 13.93
N PRO A 28 -10.96 3.62 15.17
CA PRO A 28 -11.56 2.32 15.44
C PRO A 28 -13.06 2.24 15.12
N GLN A 29 -13.78 3.36 15.10
CA GLN A 29 -15.21 3.39 14.80
C GLN A 29 -15.56 3.74 13.35
N ALA A 30 -14.59 4.11 12.51
CA ALA A 30 -14.87 4.44 11.12
C ALA A 30 -15.22 3.17 10.32
N PRO A 31 -16.35 3.12 9.59
CA PRO A 31 -16.63 2.03 8.67
C PRO A 31 -15.58 2.00 7.54
N VAL A 32 -15.07 0.81 7.19
CA VAL A 32 -14.07 0.66 6.14
C VAL A 32 -14.51 -0.38 5.11
N ILE A 33 -14.33 -0.02 3.85
CA ILE A 33 -14.36 -0.96 2.73
C ILE A 33 -12.93 -1.06 2.19
N TYR A 34 -12.33 -2.25 2.29
CA TYR A 34 -11.07 -2.56 1.65
C TYR A 34 -11.33 -3.19 0.28
N ALA A 35 -10.81 -2.58 -0.78
CA ALA A 35 -10.96 -3.05 -2.15
C ALA A 35 -9.63 -3.51 -2.72
N ALA A 36 -9.50 -4.82 -2.96
CA ALA A 36 -8.34 -5.44 -3.59
C ALA A 36 -8.60 -5.69 -5.08
N ASP A 37 -7.76 -5.11 -5.96
CA ASP A 37 -7.90 -5.28 -7.41
C ASP A 37 -7.23 -6.55 -7.94
N TYR A 38 -7.69 -7.71 -7.49
CA TYR A 38 -7.13 -9.01 -7.92
C TYR A 38 -7.27 -9.31 -9.41
N ALA A 39 -8.24 -8.72 -10.10
CA ALA A 39 -8.33 -8.86 -11.55
C ALA A 39 -7.21 -8.08 -12.28
N GLY A 40 -6.57 -7.12 -11.60
CA GLY A 40 -5.49 -6.30 -12.16
C GLY A 40 -4.08 -6.65 -11.67
N ILE A 41 -3.93 -7.38 -10.58
CA ILE A 41 -2.62 -7.74 -10.03
C ILE A 41 -1.84 -8.67 -10.99
N PRO A 42 -0.48 -8.52 -11.12
CA PRO A 42 0.36 -7.47 -10.54
C PRO A 42 0.33 -6.18 -11.36
N TYR A 43 0.47 -5.02 -10.69
CA TYR A 43 0.54 -3.71 -11.36
C TYR A 43 1.95 -3.40 -11.90
N GLY A 44 2.98 -3.95 -11.27
CA GLY A 44 4.37 -3.63 -11.60
C GLY A 44 4.78 -3.76 -13.08
N PRO A 45 4.36 -4.80 -13.84
CA PRO A 45 4.68 -4.97 -15.25
C PRO A 45 3.74 -4.23 -16.21
N LYS A 46 2.63 -3.65 -15.74
CA LYS A 46 1.67 -2.94 -16.59
C LYS A 46 2.16 -1.56 -17.00
N SER A 47 1.66 -1.07 -18.12
CA SER A 47 1.91 0.31 -18.56
C SER A 47 1.18 1.32 -17.64
N GLU A 48 1.72 2.52 -17.54
CA GLU A 48 1.09 3.61 -16.76
C GLU A 48 -0.32 3.92 -17.26
N ALA A 49 -0.52 3.92 -18.58
CA ALA A 49 -1.84 4.16 -19.19
C ALA A 49 -2.87 3.10 -18.79
N GLU A 50 -2.49 1.82 -18.76
CA GLU A 50 -3.36 0.74 -18.31
C GLU A 50 -3.72 0.89 -16.83
N ILE A 51 -2.75 1.21 -15.98
CA ILE A 51 -2.98 1.41 -14.55
C ILE A 51 -3.88 2.61 -14.32
N ALA A 52 -3.59 3.75 -14.96
CA ALA A 52 -4.37 4.97 -14.83
C ALA A 52 -5.83 4.77 -15.23
N ALA A 53 -6.09 4.21 -16.40
CA ALA A 53 -7.43 3.94 -16.90
C ALA A 53 -8.19 2.97 -15.99
N ARG A 54 -7.52 1.89 -15.55
CA ARG A 54 -8.11 0.89 -14.67
C ARG A 54 -8.49 1.47 -13.31
N VAL A 55 -7.56 2.16 -12.66
CA VAL A 55 -7.77 2.75 -11.33
C VAL A 55 -8.88 3.79 -11.38
N ALA A 56 -8.84 4.73 -12.34
CA ALA A 56 -9.88 5.75 -12.49
C ALA A 56 -11.27 5.13 -12.71
N GLY A 57 -11.37 4.11 -13.59
CA GLY A 57 -12.62 3.41 -13.85
C GLY A 57 -13.15 2.62 -12.65
N LEU A 58 -12.28 2.00 -11.84
CA LEU A 58 -12.67 1.32 -10.60
C LEU A 58 -13.12 2.30 -9.54
N PHE A 59 -12.38 3.39 -9.33
CA PHE A 59 -12.73 4.42 -8.35
C PHE A 59 -14.09 5.07 -8.65
N GLY A 60 -14.37 5.41 -9.91
CA GLY A 60 -15.67 5.96 -10.29
C GLY A 60 -16.82 5.03 -9.87
N ARG A 61 -16.74 3.74 -10.27
CA ARG A 61 -17.78 2.75 -9.95
C ARG A 61 -17.89 2.43 -8.46
N MET A 62 -16.76 2.37 -7.74
CA MET A 62 -16.76 2.12 -6.30
C MET A 62 -17.32 3.31 -5.52
N THR A 63 -17.02 4.52 -5.97
CA THR A 63 -17.56 5.75 -5.37
C THR A 63 -19.08 5.84 -5.56
N GLU A 64 -19.56 5.55 -6.75
CA GLU A 64 -21.01 5.49 -7.03
C GLU A 64 -21.72 4.42 -6.16
N ARG A 65 -21.13 3.22 -6.08
CA ARG A 65 -21.75 2.09 -5.35
C ARG A 65 -21.73 2.24 -3.84
N TYR A 66 -20.64 2.76 -3.29
CA TYR A 66 -20.41 2.74 -1.84
C TYR A 66 -20.53 4.10 -1.18
N ALA A 67 -20.69 5.17 -1.95
CA ALA A 67 -20.75 6.55 -1.46
C ALA A 67 -19.75 6.84 -0.32
N PRO A 68 -18.45 6.56 -0.49
CA PRO A 68 -17.48 6.72 0.59
C PRO A 68 -17.31 8.20 0.92
N ARG A 69 -17.09 8.51 2.20
CA ARG A 69 -16.78 9.88 2.65
C ARG A 69 -15.38 10.34 2.29
N LEU A 70 -14.49 9.37 2.07
CA LEU A 70 -13.09 9.55 1.68
C LEU A 70 -12.61 8.27 1.01
N ALA A 71 -11.75 8.40 0.01
CA ALA A 71 -11.08 7.26 -0.56
C ALA A 71 -9.55 7.37 -0.44
N CYS A 72 -8.87 6.23 -0.35
CA CYS A 72 -7.42 6.14 -0.26
C CYS A 72 -6.89 5.17 -1.31
N ILE A 73 -5.93 5.61 -2.11
CA ILE A 73 -5.12 4.73 -2.96
C ILE A 73 -3.92 4.29 -2.12
N ALA A 74 -4.01 3.12 -1.47
CA ALA A 74 -2.95 2.59 -0.63
C ALA A 74 -1.75 2.08 -1.46
N CYS A 75 -2.01 1.49 -2.64
CA CYS A 75 -0.97 0.98 -3.55
C CYS A 75 -0.03 2.10 -4.02
N ASN A 76 1.29 1.96 -3.76
CA ASN A 76 2.28 2.95 -4.20
C ASN A 76 2.28 3.13 -5.72
N THR A 77 2.29 2.03 -6.47
CA THR A 77 2.27 2.07 -7.95
C THR A 77 1.03 2.78 -8.49
N ALA A 78 -0.16 2.40 -7.98
CA ALA A 78 -1.41 3.04 -8.40
C ALA A 78 -1.46 4.53 -8.00
N SER A 79 -0.98 4.86 -6.81
CA SER A 79 -1.00 6.23 -6.31
C SER A 79 -0.09 7.15 -7.12
N THR A 80 1.15 6.74 -7.40
CA THR A 80 2.08 7.58 -8.17
C THR A 80 1.61 7.82 -9.61
N ILE A 81 0.84 6.89 -10.18
CA ILE A 81 0.38 6.96 -11.58
C ILE A 81 -1.00 7.61 -11.70
N ALA A 82 -1.97 7.24 -10.85
CA ALA A 82 -3.38 7.57 -11.08
C ALA A 82 -3.96 8.64 -10.13
N LEU A 83 -3.25 9.03 -9.06
CA LEU A 83 -3.82 9.92 -8.02
C LEU A 83 -4.30 11.26 -8.58
N GLY A 84 -3.55 11.89 -9.49
CA GLY A 84 -3.94 13.13 -10.13
C GLY A 84 -5.26 12.98 -10.87
N MET A 85 -5.33 12.01 -11.79
CA MET A 85 -6.52 11.72 -12.58
C MET A 85 -7.75 11.40 -11.70
N VAL A 86 -7.59 10.61 -10.64
CA VAL A 86 -8.70 10.27 -9.74
C VAL A 86 -9.21 11.53 -9.00
N ARG A 87 -8.33 12.43 -8.59
CA ARG A 87 -8.70 13.70 -7.95
C ARG A 87 -9.40 14.67 -8.89
N ASP A 88 -9.05 14.64 -10.17
CA ASP A 88 -9.66 15.54 -11.17
C ASP A 88 -11.10 15.14 -11.50
N VAL A 89 -11.48 13.87 -11.28
CA VAL A 89 -12.80 13.34 -11.66
C VAL A 89 -13.73 13.04 -10.48
N LEU A 90 -13.23 13.02 -9.25
CA LEU A 90 -14.03 12.71 -8.06
C LEU A 90 -14.03 13.87 -7.07
N GLU A 91 -15.22 14.24 -6.58
CA GLU A 91 -15.41 15.36 -5.65
C GLU A 91 -15.12 15.01 -4.18
N ILE A 92 -14.93 13.71 -3.86
CA ILE A 92 -14.61 13.27 -2.50
C ILE A 92 -13.11 13.45 -2.19
N PRO A 93 -12.71 13.59 -0.93
CA PRO A 93 -11.30 13.63 -0.55
C PRO A 93 -10.57 12.35 -0.94
N ILE A 94 -9.45 12.47 -1.68
CA ILE A 94 -8.63 11.33 -2.09
C ILE A 94 -7.26 11.43 -1.44
N VAL A 95 -6.92 10.42 -0.63
CA VAL A 95 -5.58 10.23 -0.05
C VAL A 95 -4.78 9.27 -0.92
N GLY A 96 -3.58 9.67 -1.30
CA GLY A 96 -2.62 8.80 -1.97
C GLY A 96 -1.46 8.47 -1.05
N THR A 97 -0.58 7.60 -1.53
CA THR A 97 0.68 7.27 -0.87
C THR A 97 1.87 7.65 -1.73
N VAL A 98 2.97 7.84 -1.07
CA VAL A 98 4.27 8.11 -1.68
C VAL A 98 5.35 7.43 -0.87
N PRO A 99 6.50 7.05 -1.49
CA PRO A 99 7.61 6.48 -0.76
C PRO A 99 8.01 7.36 0.43
N ALA A 100 8.21 6.74 1.58
CA ALA A 100 8.47 7.44 2.85
C ALA A 100 9.94 7.92 2.99
N ILE A 101 10.46 8.60 1.95
CA ILE A 101 11.86 9.07 1.87
C ILE A 101 12.15 10.11 2.96
N LYS A 102 11.23 11.06 3.21
CA LYS A 102 11.43 12.10 4.23
C LYS A 102 11.66 11.52 5.64
N PRO A 103 10.81 10.62 6.17
CA PRO A 103 11.09 10.02 7.48
C PRO A 103 12.34 9.12 7.48
N ALA A 104 12.65 8.45 6.37
CA ALA A 104 13.87 7.64 6.26
C ALA A 104 15.15 8.51 6.32
N ALA A 105 15.15 9.65 5.65
CA ALA A 105 16.27 10.61 5.70
C ALA A 105 16.51 11.15 7.12
N ALA A 106 15.46 11.28 7.92
CA ALA A 106 15.59 11.69 9.32
C ALA A 106 16.06 10.56 10.26
N LEU A 107 15.88 9.29 9.88
CA LEU A 107 16.20 8.12 10.71
C LEU A 107 17.58 7.53 10.46
N THR A 108 18.10 7.63 9.24
CA THR A 108 19.41 7.07 8.89
C THR A 108 20.53 7.72 9.68
N LYS A 109 21.46 6.88 10.15
CA LYS A 109 22.68 7.31 10.85
C LYS A 109 23.90 7.29 9.92
N THR A 110 23.92 6.37 8.96
CA THR A 110 25.00 6.23 7.98
C THR A 110 24.87 7.21 6.82
N GLY A 111 23.67 7.77 6.62
CA GLY A 111 23.35 8.58 5.45
C GLY A 111 23.02 7.75 4.21
N THR A 112 22.99 6.41 4.30
CA THR A 112 22.69 5.52 3.17
C THR A 112 21.34 4.83 3.37
N ILE A 113 20.43 5.05 2.43
CA ILE A 113 19.04 4.59 2.45
C ILE A 113 18.80 3.68 1.24
N ALA A 114 18.18 2.52 1.44
CA ALA A 114 17.66 1.72 0.34
C ALA A 114 16.17 2.04 0.10
N LEU A 115 15.80 2.34 -1.13
CA LEU A 115 14.42 2.43 -1.59
C LEU A 115 14.06 1.12 -2.31
N VAL A 116 13.30 0.26 -1.64
CA VAL A 116 12.87 -1.04 -2.20
C VAL A 116 11.42 -0.91 -2.65
N GLY A 117 11.16 -1.16 -3.93
CA GLY A 117 9.83 -0.98 -4.51
C GLY A 117 9.58 -1.82 -5.75
N THR A 118 8.46 -1.57 -6.43
CA THR A 118 8.25 -2.11 -7.78
C THR A 118 9.06 -1.31 -8.80
N ALA A 119 9.35 -1.92 -9.95
CA ALA A 119 10.07 -1.23 -11.02
C ALA A 119 9.33 0.04 -11.50
N ALA A 120 8.01 0.02 -11.51
CA ALA A 120 7.20 1.19 -11.84
C ALA A 120 7.36 2.31 -10.79
N THR A 121 7.33 1.98 -9.50
CA THR A 121 7.44 2.99 -8.42
C THR A 121 8.80 3.66 -8.37
N ILE A 122 9.90 2.89 -8.45
CA ILE A 122 11.25 3.45 -8.23
C ILE A 122 11.76 4.32 -9.38
N ARG A 123 11.13 4.23 -10.57
CA ARG A 123 11.50 5.00 -11.78
C ARG A 123 10.69 6.27 -11.97
N GLN A 124 9.71 6.55 -11.11
CA GLN A 124 8.88 7.74 -11.23
C GLN A 124 9.68 9.01 -10.96
N ALA A 125 9.52 10.03 -11.80
CA ALA A 125 10.11 11.36 -11.60
C ALA A 125 9.77 11.96 -10.23
N TYR A 126 8.61 11.59 -9.70
CA TYR A 126 8.20 11.95 -8.34
C TYR A 126 9.17 11.46 -7.24
N VAL A 127 9.83 10.31 -7.44
CA VAL A 127 10.87 9.82 -6.53
C VAL A 127 12.09 10.72 -6.57
N ASP A 128 12.45 11.24 -7.76
CA ASP A 128 13.55 12.19 -7.93
C ASP A 128 13.25 13.49 -7.18
N ASP A 129 12.02 13.99 -7.26
CA ASP A 129 11.57 15.17 -6.52
C ASP A 129 11.62 14.96 -5.00
N LEU A 130 11.21 13.79 -4.51
CA LEU A 130 11.29 13.45 -3.09
C LEU A 130 12.73 13.35 -2.60
N GLU A 131 13.62 12.74 -3.38
CA GLU A 131 15.05 12.65 -3.07
C GLU A 131 15.67 14.04 -3.01
N ALA A 132 15.48 14.86 -4.04
CA ALA A 132 16.00 16.22 -4.09
C ALA A 132 15.52 17.10 -2.93
N ARG A 133 14.26 16.93 -2.51
CA ARG A 133 13.67 17.75 -1.43
C ARG A 133 14.02 17.29 -0.02
N PHE A 134 14.22 16.01 0.21
CA PHE A 134 14.26 15.43 1.55
C PHE A 134 15.50 14.58 1.85
N ALA A 135 16.27 14.21 0.84
CA ALA A 135 17.42 13.32 0.95
C ALA A 135 18.59 13.74 0.05
N SER A 136 18.70 15.03 -0.32
CA SER A 136 19.75 15.55 -1.21
C SER A 136 21.16 15.42 -0.62
N ASP A 137 21.28 15.29 0.71
CA ASP A 137 22.52 15.08 1.45
C ASP A 137 22.73 13.59 1.82
N LYS A 138 21.92 12.68 1.29
CA LYS A 138 21.95 11.25 1.55
C LYS A 138 22.27 10.45 0.28
N THR A 139 22.69 9.20 0.45
CA THR A 139 22.79 8.23 -0.64
C THR A 139 21.52 7.41 -0.70
N LEU A 140 20.72 7.55 -1.79
CA LEU A 140 19.51 6.78 -2.00
C LEU A 140 19.76 5.68 -3.03
N LEU A 141 19.84 4.43 -2.59
CA LEU A 141 19.99 3.25 -3.44
C LEU A 141 18.62 2.71 -3.81
N ARG A 142 18.27 2.72 -5.09
CA ARG A 142 16.96 2.29 -5.59
C ARG A 142 17.04 0.89 -6.14
N ILE A 143 16.17 -0.02 -5.68
CA ILE A 143 16.15 -1.40 -6.12
C ILE A 143 14.73 -1.92 -6.34
N ALA A 144 14.48 -2.48 -7.54
CA ALA A 144 13.24 -3.16 -7.85
C ALA A 144 13.27 -4.59 -7.28
N ALA A 145 12.19 -4.97 -6.59
CA ALA A 145 12.03 -6.27 -5.95
C ALA A 145 10.64 -6.88 -6.22
N PRO A 146 10.30 -7.19 -7.50
CA PRO A 146 8.95 -7.66 -7.87
C PRO A 146 8.56 -8.96 -7.19
N GLY A 147 9.48 -9.91 -7.01
CA GLY A 147 9.22 -11.20 -6.35
C GLY A 147 8.78 -11.10 -4.89
N LEU A 148 9.01 -9.98 -4.21
CA LEU A 148 8.55 -9.79 -2.83
C LEU A 148 7.04 -9.56 -2.72
N VAL A 149 6.36 -9.21 -3.80
CA VAL A 149 4.89 -9.12 -3.82
C VAL A 149 4.29 -10.51 -3.64
N ASP A 150 4.77 -11.47 -4.44
CA ASP A 150 4.31 -12.85 -4.38
C ASP A 150 4.64 -13.49 -3.01
N CYS A 151 5.84 -13.22 -2.46
CA CYS A 151 6.21 -13.68 -1.12
C CYS A 151 5.26 -13.17 -0.04
N ALA A 152 4.85 -11.89 -0.11
CA ALA A 152 3.93 -11.32 0.86
C ALA A 152 2.51 -11.88 0.73
N GLU A 153 2.04 -12.08 -0.51
CA GLU A 153 0.76 -12.74 -0.79
C GLU A 153 0.76 -14.18 -0.25
N GLU A 154 1.83 -14.93 -0.49
CA GLU A 154 1.98 -16.30 -0.02
C GLU A 154 2.06 -16.37 1.52
N LYS A 155 2.86 -15.50 2.16
CA LYS A 155 2.96 -15.44 3.62
C LYS A 155 1.59 -15.33 4.29
N LEU A 156 0.70 -14.49 3.77
CA LEU A 156 -0.64 -14.35 4.36
C LEU A 156 -1.54 -15.56 4.09
N ARG A 157 -1.25 -16.36 3.05
CA ARG A 157 -2.03 -17.55 2.70
C ARG A 157 -1.62 -18.78 3.50
N ILE A 158 -0.30 -18.99 3.65
CA ILE A 158 0.26 -20.21 4.26
C ILE A 158 1.02 -19.98 5.56
N GLY A 159 1.18 -18.73 6.01
CA GLY A 159 1.84 -18.36 7.26
C GLY A 159 3.38 -18.31 7.20
N ALA A 160 3.99 -18.53 6.03
CA ALA A 160 5.44 -18.51 5.83
C ALA A 160 5.81 -17.81 4.52
N ALA A 161 6.99 -17.18 4.47
CA ALA A 161 7.54 -16.59 3.26
C ALA A 161 8.87 -17.27 2.87
N ASP A 162 9.07 -17.44 1.56
CA ASP A 162 10.40 -17.81 1.05
C ASP A 162 11.34 -16.60 1.18
N LEU A 163 12.50 -16.83 1.83
CA LEU A 163 13.52 -15.78 2.01
C LEU A 163 14.44 -15.61 0.80
N ALA A 164 14.41 -16.51 -0.18
CA ALA A 164 15.32 -16.46 -1.31
C ALA A 164 15.22 -15.16 -2.13
N PRO A 165 14.01 -14.64 -2.49
CA PRO A 165 13.90 -13.38 -3.19
C PRO A 165 14.42 -12.19 -2.38
N LEU A 166 14.26 -12.21 -1.06
CA LEU A 166 14.76 -11.13 -0.19
C LEU A 166 16.28 -11.17 -0.03
N ARG A 167 16.87 -12.38 0.04
CA ARG A 167 18.33 -12.56 0.03
C ARG A 167 18.95 -12.09 -1.29
N GLU A 168 18.29 -12.32 -2.41
CA GLU A 168 18.71 -11.77 -3.70
C GLU A 168 18.73 -10.24 -3.68
N VAL A 169 17.67 -9.60 -3.17
CA VAL A 169 17.61 -8.14 -3.00
C VAL A 169 18.77 -7.65 -2.13
N ALA A 170 19.05 -8.30 -1.00
CA ALA A 170 20.16 -7.95 -0.12
C ALA A 170 21.52 -8.10 -0.81
N GLY A 171 21.73 -9.19 -1.56
CA GLY A 171 22.95 -9.41 -2.34
C GLY A 171 23.17 -8.33 -3.42
N ARG A 172 22.10 -7.97 -4.14
CA ARG A 172 22.14 -6.90 -5.14
C ARG A 172 22.43 -5.54 -4.51
N LEU A 173 21.81 -5.21 -3.38
CA LEU A 173 22.10 -3.98 -2.64
C LEU A 173 23.56 -3.95 -2.16
N ALA A 174 24.04 -5.03 -1.56
CA ALA A 174 25.42 -5.11 -1.06
C ALA A 174 26.50 -4.97 -2.16
N ALA A 175 26.14 -5.28 -3.41
CA ALA A 175 27.00 -5.10 -4.59
C ALA A 175 26.99 -3.66 -5.15
N MET A 176 26.05 -2.81 -4.74
CA MET A 176 26.01 -1.41 -5.13
C MET A 176 27.04 -0.60 -4.35
N PRO A 177 27.62 0.49 -4.93
CA PRO A 177 28.47 1.42 -4.17
C PRO A 177 27.74 1.96 -2.95
N GLY A 178 28.30 1.81 -1.76
CA GLY A 178 27.67 2.19 -0.48
C GLY A 178 26.59 1.23 0.03
N GLY A 179 26.28 0.15 -0.70
CA GLY A 179 25.18 -0.75 -0.35
C GLY A 179 25.34 -1.48 0.99
N ARG A 180 26.57 -1.65 1.47
CA ARG A 180 26.86 -2.24 2.78
C ARG A 180 26.63 -1.27 3.95
N ASP A 181 26.52 0.02 3.66
CA ASP A 181 26.28 1.07 4.65
C ASP A 181 24.77 1.34 4.85
N VAL A 182 23.91 0.61 4.16
CA VAL A 182 22.45 0.75 4.30
C VAL A 182 22.04 0.38 5.72
N ASP A 183 21.51 1.34 6.46
CA ASP A 183 20.93 1.15 7.79
C ASP A 183 19.42 1.39 7.83
N THR A 184 18.88 1.98 6.78
CA THR A 184 17.46 2.35 6.67
C THR A 184 16.90 1.92 5.32
N ILE A 185 15.76 1.22 5.32
CA ILE A 185 15.09 0.72 4.13
C ILE A 185 13.70 1.33 4.03
N VAL A 186 13.41 2.03 2.94
CA VAL A 186 12.07 2.49 2.59
C VAL A 186 11.34 1.38 1.86
N LEU A 187 10.26 0.90 2.45
CA LEU A 187 9.37 -0.12 1.90
C LEU A 187 8.35 0.57 0.97
N ALA A 188 8.76 0.82 -0.28
CA ALA A 188 7.98 1.58 -1.27
C ALA A 188 6.97 0.70 -2.05
N CYS A 189 6.48 -0.34 -1.41
CA CYS A 189 5.38 -1.18 -1.87
C CYS A 189 4.56 -1.60 -0.65
N THR A 190 3.25 -1.55 -0.73
CA THR A 190 2.33 -1.87 0.36
C THR A 190 2.45 -3.31 0.87
N HIS A 191 2.91 -4.23 0.02
CA HIS A 191 3.16 -5.62 0.39
C HIS A 191 4.37 -5.79 1.33
N PHE A 192 5.39 -4.95 1.20
CA PHE A 192 6.67 -5.17 1.88
C PHE A 192 6.63 -5.01 3.40
N PRO A 193 5.79 -4.14 4.01
CA PRO A 193 5.61 -4.14 5.46
C PRO A 193 5.12 -5.46 6.05
N LEU A 194 4.42 -6.29 5.24
CA LEU A 194 3.99 -7.64 5.64
C LEU A 194 5.17 -8.61 5.82
N LEU A 195 6.33 -8.27 5.24
CA LEU A 195 7.59 -9.03 5.32
C LEU A 195 8.60 -8.39 6.30
N ALA A 196 8.15 -7.56 7.24
CA ALA A 196 9.05 -6.81 8.13
C ALA A 196 10.01 -7.71 8.93
N ASP A 197 9.54 -8.85 9.41
CA ASP A 197 10.35 -9.82 10.16
C ASP A 197 11.40 -10.50 9.26
N GLU A 198 11.02 -10.81 8.02
CA GLU A 198 11.93 -11.36 7.00
C GLU A 198 13.00 -10.34 6.60
N PHE A 199 12.63 -9.07 6.45
CA PHE A 199 13.62 -7.98 6.24
C PHE A 199 14.62 -7.93 7.38
N LYS A 200 14.18 -7.94 8.64
CA LYS A 200 15.07 -7.95 9.80
C LYS A 200 15.94 -9.21 9.87
N THR A 201 15.41 -10.36 9.46
CA THR A 201 16.15 -11.62 9.39
C THR A 201 17.29 -11.54 8.38
N VAL A 202 17.06 -10.90 7.22
CA VAL A 202 18.04 -10.86 6.13
C VAL A 202 19.02 -9.69 6.26
N PHE A 203 18.54 -8.51 6.66
CA PHE A 203 19.37 -7.29 6.76
C PHE A 203 19.92 -7.03 8.17
N GLY A 204 19.50 -7.81 9.16
CA GLY A 204 19.87 -7.65 10.56
C GLY A 204 18.80 -6.94 11.38
N PRO A 205 18.78 -7.18 12.72
CA PRO A 205 17.73 -6.68 13.60
C PRO A 205 17.74 -5.15 13.75
N ASP A 206 18.87 -4.52 13.51
CA ASP A 206 19.06 -3.06 13.70
C ASP A 206 18.62 -2.22 12.49
N VAL A 207 18.35 -2.87 11.34
CA VAL A 207 17.88 -2.16 10.15
C VAL A 207 16.56 -1.42 10.44
N LYS A 208 16.49 -0.16 10.03
CA LYS A 208 15.28 0.66 10.16
C LYS A 208 14.40 0.43 8.94
N LEU A 209 13.18 -0.04 9.16
CA LEU A 209 12.18 -0.20 8.12
C LEU A 209 11.19 0.96 8.20
N VAL A 210 10.95 1.61 7.06
CA VAL A 210 10.10 2.81 6.97
C VAL A 210 9.08 2.60 5.86
N ASP A 211 7.80 2.74 6.18
CA ASP A 211 6.69 2.66 5.24
C ASP A 211 5.74 3.85 5.37
N GLY A 212 4.73 3.92 4.51
CA GLY A 212 3.76 5.00 4.47
C GLY A 212 2.51 4.82 5.33
N ALA A 213 2.26 3.63 5.89
CA ALA A 213 0.96 3.27 6.47
C ALA A 213 0.49 4.22 7.57
N HIS A 214 1.33 4.49 8.56
CA HIS A 214 1.00 5.44 9.62
C HIS A 214 0.83 6.88 9.13
N GLY A 215 1.63 7.29 8.13
CA GLY A 215 1.51 8.62 7.51
C GLY A 215 0.17 8.80 6.81
N ILE A 216 -0.25 7.79 6.06
CA ILE A 216 -1.54 7.72 5.37
C ILE A 216 -2.68 7.77 6.39
N ALA A 217 -2.63 6.93 7.43
CA ALA A 217 -3.66 6.86 8.46
C ALA A 217 -3.83 8.19 9.19
N ARG A 218 -2.74 8.88 9.56
CA ARG A 218 -2.80 10.23 10.13
C ARG A 218 -3.40 11.25 9.16
N ARG A 219 -3.09 11.16 7.86
CA ARG A 219 -3.68 12.06 6.86
C ARG A 219 -5.18 11.83 6.70
N ILE A 220 -5.63 10.57 6.71
CA ILE A 220 -7.04 10.21 6.70
C ILE A 220 -7.74 10.78 7.95
N ALA A 221 -7.18 10.54 9.14
CA ALA A 221 -7.73 11.05 10.39
C ALA A 221 -7.85 12.58 10.40
N HIS A 222 -6.83 13.29 9.93
CA HIS A 222 -6.85 14.74 9.82
C HIS A 222 -7.96 15.26 8.87
N LEU A 223 -8.18 14.60 7.74
CA LEU A 223 -9.24 15.00 6.80
C LEU A 223 -10.65 14.71 7.32
N LEU A 224 -10.77 13.80 8.27
CA LEU A 224 -12.03 13.39 8.90
C LEU A 224 -12.20 13.95 10.33
N GLU A 225 -11.34 14.89 10.73
CA GLU A 225 -11.40 15.53 12.03
C GLU A 225 -12.77 16.21 12.25
N GLY A 226 -13.35 15.98 13.43
CA GLY A 226 -14.68 16.49 13.79
C GLY A 226 -15.86 15.74 13.18
N GLN A 227 -15.62 14.69 12.37
CA GLN A 227 -16.70 13.85 11.83
C GLN A 227 -17.03 12.70 12.78
N SER A 228 -18.32 12.42 12.93
CA SER A 228 -18.82 11.25 13.67
C SER A 228 -18.85 10.01 12.79
N PHE A 229 -18.70 8.84 13.43
CA PHE A 229 -18.78 7.54 12.77
C PHE A 229 -19.80 6.65 13.44
N GLU A 230 -20.57 5.92 12.64
CA GLU A 230 -21.49 4.88 13.08
C GLU A 230 -21.13 3.57 12.37
N LYS A 231 -20.46 2.68 13.10
CA LYS A 231 -20.07 1.38 12.59
C LYS A 231 -21.16 0.35 12.89
N ALA A 232 -22.17 0.29 12.03
CA ALA A 232 -23.30 -0.61 12.18
C ALA A 232 -22.99 -2.09 11.84
N CYS A 233 -21.89 -2.36 11.12
CA CYS A 233 -21.51 -3.70 10.67
C CYS A 233 -19.99 -3.89 10.63
N ALA A 234 -19.54 -5.12 10.41
CA ALA A 234 -18.15 -5.44 10.15
C ALA A 234 -17.63 -4.73 8.90
N ASP A 235 -16.33 -4.45 8.87
CA ASP A 235 -15.67 -3.93 7.68
C ASP A 235 -15.77 -4.91 6.52
N ARG A 236 -15.78 -4.40 5.30
CA ARG A 236 -15.97 -5.20 4.10
C ARG A 236 -14.66 -5.35 3.34
N PHE A 237 -14.33 -6.59 2.97
CA PHE A 237 -13.24 -6.89 2.06
C PHE A 237 -13.83 -7.26 0.69
N VAL A 238 -13.51 -6.45 -0.31
CA VAL A 238 -14.09 -6.56 -1.66
C VAL A 238 -12.97 -6.83 -2.65
N VAL A 239 -13.19 -7.79 -3.55
CA VAL A 239 -12.20 -8.14 -4.58
C VAL A 239 -12.78 -7.89 -5.97
N THR A 240 -11.97 -7.43 -6.90
CA THR A 240 -12.29 -7.49 -8.32
C THR A 240 -11.95 -8.88 -8.86
N GLY A 241 -12.78 -9.41 -9.76
CA GLY A 241 -12.62 -10.77 -10.29
C GLY A 241 -13.13 -11.87 -9.34
N PRO A 242 -12.69 -13.12 -9.54
CA PRO A 242 -13.19 -14.26 -8.78
C PRO A 242 -12.81 -14.19 -7.29
N VAL A 243 -13.79 -14.49 -6.41
CA VAL A 243 -13.61 -14.46 -4.94
C VAL A 243 -12.68 -15.56 -4.44
N ASP A 244 -12.61 -16.67 -5.15
CA ASP A 244 -11.74 -17.82 -4.84
C ASP A 244 -10.25 -17.43 -4.77
N ARG A 245 -9.83 -16.39 -5.47
CA ARG A 245 -8.49 -15.81 -5.33
C ARG A 245 -8.18 -15.35 -3.91
N ALA A 246 -9.19 -14.99 -3.13
CA ALA A 246 -9.04 -14.58 -1.73
C ALA A 246 -9.30 -15.72 -0.73
N ALA A 247 -9.62 -16.94 -1.17
CA ALA A 247 -9.99 -18.05 -0.28
C ALA A 247 -8.92 -18.36 0.76
N GLY A 248 -7.65 -18.43 0.37
CA GLY A 248 -6.53 -18.68 1.27
C GLY A 248 -6.25 -17.55 2.29
N LEU A 249 -6.89 -16.38 2.15
CA LEU A 249 -6.72 -15.24 3.05
C LEU A 249 -7.72 -15.22 4.20
N ALA A 250 -8.68 -16.15 4.24
CA ALA A 250 -9.76 -16.15 5.22
C ALA A 250 -9.26 -16.02 6.69
N PRO A 251 -8.18 -16.72 7.12
CA PRO A 251 -7.65 -16.54 8.49
C PRO A 251 -7.12 -15.12 8.74
N ALA A 252 -6.36 -14.56 7.81
CA ALA A 252 -5.77 -13.23 7.91
C ALA A 252 -6.84 -12.11 7.90
N LEU A 253 -7.90 -12.29 7.12
CA LEU A 253 -9.05 -11.39 7.07
C LEU A 253 -9.88 -11.46 8.35
N LYS A 254 -10.15 -12.67 8.84
CA LYS A 254 -10.90 -12.88 10.09
C LYS A 254 -10.16 -12.27 11.29
N ALA A 255 -8.84 -12.42 11.37
CA ALA A 255 -8.01 -11.81 12.41
C ALA A 255 -8.12 -10.27 12.44
N ARG A 256 -8.47 -9.64 11.32
CA ARG A 256 -8.70 -8.19 11.19
C ARG A 256 -10.17 -7.77 11.32
N GLY A 257 -11.06 -8.72 11.61
CA GLY A 257 -12.49 -8.45 11.81
C GLY A 257 -13.33 -8.37 10.53
N PHE A 258 -12.78 -8.77 9.38
CA PHE A 258 -13.59 -8.94 8.16
C PHE A 258 -14.43 -10.22 8.23
N ALA A 259 -15.69 -10.16 7.77
CA ALA A 259 -16.57 -11.34 7.70
C ALA A 259 -16.12 -12.32 6.59
N GLY A 260 -15.35 -11.86 5.63
CA GLY A 260 -14.86 -12.62 4.46
C GLY A 260 -14.70 -11.72 3.25
N ALA A 261 -14.30 -12.32 2.12
CA ALA A 261 -14.19 -11.60 0.86
C ALA A 261 -15.51 -11.66 0.07
N THR A 262 -15.85 -10.55 -0.59
CA THR A 262 -17.00 -10.46 -1.50
C THR A 262 -16.56 -9.95 -2.86
N SER A 263 -17.24 -10.36 -3.94
CA SER A 263 -16.90 -9.87 -5.29
C SER A 263 -17.45 -8.46 -5.51
N PHE A 264 -16.62 -7.61 -6.12
CA PHE A 264 -17.06 -6.39 -6.77
C PHE A 264 -17.58 -6.76 -8.18
N THR A 265 -18.86 -7.02 -8.30
CA THR A 265 -19.50 -7.30 -9.58
C THR A 265 -19.96 -6.01 -10.27
N HIS A 266 -19.90 -5.97 -11.60
CA HIS A 266 -20.27 -4.83 -12.44
C HIS A 266 -21.79 -4.73 -12.64
N GLY A 267 -22.60 -4.94 -11.60
CA GLY A 267 -24.05 -4.76 -11.66
C GLY A 267 -24.49 -3.46 -10.98
N PRO A 268 -25.68 -2.92 -11.33
CA PRO A 268 -26.24 -1.79 -10.61
C PRO A 268 -26.33 -2.12 -9.11
N ALA A 269 -26.19 -1.12 -8.27
CA ALA A 269 -26.58 -1.22 -6.87
C ALA A 269 -28.09 -1.55 -6.86
N LEU A 270 -28.44 -2.71 -6.32
CA LEU A 270 -29.86 -3.06 -6.04
C LEU A 270 -30.30 -2.28 -4.82
#